data_253500162644d3eb8db4d0f4df98b0b3
#
_entry.id   253500162644d3eb8db4d0f4df98b0b3
#
_cell.length_a   1.000
_cell.length_b   1.000
_cell.length_c   1.000
_cell.angle_alpha   90.00
_cell.angle_beta   90.00
_cell.angle_gamma   90.00
#
_symmetry.space_group_name_H-M   'P 1'
#
loop_
_entity.id
_entity.type
_entity.pdbx_description
1 polymer ?
#
loop_
_entity_poly.entity_id
_entity_poly.type
_entity_poly.pdbx_seq_one_letter_code
_entity_poly.pdbx_strand_id
1 'polypeptide(L)'
;MNVLKKALVLGAVGAMLAIPGYAKVVTGSQSDASLDLKYPLVYTDSAYAQQAINTDIANYVLQAKDMYYNKHVYQVAQSYKVTYEDSQVVSILLTTYYYNAGAVHGMYKTKGLVYDKITGQRVPLYNYIKIANADQLQVGVLSGVLSFYNEAHKKVDLPRGWRVTYASDNYCLRGKGNIDLVYQPYQLGPFSYGTTYIGFNPSAIEYFNRMNS
;
A
#
# COMPACT_ATOMS: atom_id res chain seq x y z
N MET A 1 25.60 33.10 -4.54
CA MET A 1 24.29 32.49 -4.21
C MET A 1 23.84 31.67 -5.41
N ASN A 2 24.38 30.45 -5.51
CA ASN A 2 24.14 29.56 -6.68
C ASN A 2 23.18 28.45 -6.28
N VAL A 3 21.95 28.58 -6.76
CA VAL A 3 20.94 27.51 -6.66
C VAL A 3 21.30 26.45 -7.70
N LEU A 4 21.95 25.38 -7.26
CA LEU A 4 22.18 24.20 -8.09
C LEU A 4 20.83 23.53 -8.37
N LYS A 5 20.32 23.68 -9.57
CA LYS A 5 19.24 22.87 -10.13
C LYS A 5 19.76 21.43 -10.24
N LYS A 6 19.47 20.60 -9.25
CA LYS A 6 19.73 19.16 -9.37
C LYS A 6 18.70 18.59 -10.35
N ALA A 7 19.16 18.31 -11.55
CA ALA A 7 18.39 17.61 -12.56
C ALA A 7 17.98 16.22 -12.05
N LEU A 8 16.70 15.91 -12.17
CA LEU A 8 16.14 14.58 -11.94
C LEU A 8 16.66 13.67 -13.07
N VAL A 9 17.70 12.92 -12.82
CA VAL A 9 18.14 11.85 -13.75
C VAL A 9 17.16 10.69 -13.56
N LEU A 10 16.14 10.65 -14.38
CA LEU A 10 15.36 9.42 -14.62
C LEU A 10 16.32 8.45 -15.33
N GLY A 11 16.76 7.42 -14.59
CA GLY A 11 17.60 6.35 -15.12
C GLY A 11 16.96 5.71 -16.36
N ALA A 12 17.80 5.36 -17.31
CA ALA A 12 17.47 4.85 -18.62
C ALA A 12 16.39 3.76 -18.60
N VAL A 13 15.25 4.06 -19.21
CA VAL A 13 14.20 3.10 -19.51
C VAL A 13 14.68 2.30 -20.74
N GLY A 14 15.11 1.06 -20.51
CA GLY A 14 15.29 0.12 -21.61
C GLY A 14 13.94 -0.11 -22.30
N ALA A 15 13.86 0.17 -23.60
CA ALA A 15 12.69 -0.10 -24.41
C ALA A 15 12.42 -1.62 -24.41
N MET A 16 11.45 -2.07 -23.63
CA MET A 16 10.91 -3.42 -23.73
C MET A 16 9.68 -3.37 -24.61
N LEU A 17 9.67 -4.21 -25.65
CA LEU A 17 8.53 -4.42 -26.53
C LEU A 17 7.30 -4.80 -25.71
N ALA A 18 6.25 -4.00 -25.81
CA ALA A 18 4.97 -4.26 -25.18
C ALA A 18 4.36 -5.53 -25.79
N ILE A 19 4.14 -6.56 -24.97
CA ILE A 19 3.27 -7.67 -25.31
C ILE A 19 1.85 -7.18 -25.06
N PRO A 20 0.97 -7.10 -26.06
CA PRO A 20 -0.39 -6.62 -25.85
C PRO A 20 -1.15 -7.54 -24.86
N GLY A 21 -1.77 -6.95 -23.84
CA GLY A 21 -2.77 -7.61 -23.03
C GLY A 21 -2.55 -7.73 -21.52
N TYR A 22 -1.35 -7.40 -21.00
CA TYR A 22 -1.10 -7.39 -19.56
C TYR A 22 -0.30 -6.15 -19.16
N ALA A 23 -0.82 -5.35 -18.22
CA ALA A 23 0.01 -4.36 -17.58
C ALA A 23 1.17 -5.09 -16.89
N LYS A 24 2.35 -4.54 -17.01
CA LYS A 24 3.56 -5.09 -16.40
C LYS A 24 4.02 -4.17 -15.31
N VAL A 25 4.11 -4.68 -14.09
CA VAL A 25 4.78 -3.95 -13.01
C VAL A 25 6.24 -4.37 -13.00
N VAL A 26 7.14 -3.39 -13.17
CA VAL A 26 8.59 -3.60 -13.04
C VAL A 26 9.14 -2.79 -11.87
N THR A 27 10.31 -3.19 -11.38
CA THR A 27 10.95 -2.50 -10.26
C THR A 27 11.81 -1.35 -10.77
N GLY A 28 11.46 -0.12 -10.34
CA GLY A 28 12.39 1.00 -10.32
C GLY A 28 13.18 0.98 -9.03
N SER A 29 14.44 1.39 -9.06
CA SER A 29 15.30 1.45 -7.88
C SER A 29 16.17 2.70 -7.85
N GLN A 30 16.45 3.15 -6.64
CA GLN A 30 17.42 4.20 -6.35
C GLN A 30 18.06 3.93 -5.00
N SER A 31 19.39 4.01 -4.91
CA SER A 31 20.13 3.82 -3.66
C SER A 31 21.18 4.90 -3.46
N ASP A 32 21.45 5.26 -2.20
CA ASP A 32 22.49 6.19 -1.78
C ASP A 32 22.78 5.96 -0.28
N ALA A 33 24.00 5.50 0.08
CA ALA A 33 24.40 5.21 1.45
C ALA A 33 23.33 4.39 2.23
N SER A 34 22.57 5.03 3.12
CA SER A 34 21.49 4.39 3.91
C SER A 34 20.10 4.61 3.31
N LEU A 35 20.00 5.01 2.05
CA LEU A 35 18.78 5.09 1.27
C LEU A 35 18.70 3.92 0.29
N ASP A 36 17.66 3.07 0.39
CA ASP A 36 17.38 1.98 -0.56
C ASP A 36 15.91 2.00 -0.97
N LEU A 37 15.62 2.53 -2.15
CA LEU A 37 14.26 2.67 -2.66
C LEU A 37 14.02 1.68 -3.79
N LYS A 38 13.06 0.77 -3.60
CA LYS A 38 12.49 -0.11 -4.63
C LYS A 38 11.01 0.23 -4.75
N TYR A 39 10.59 0.65 -5.93
CA TYR A 39 9.24 1.12 -6.20
C TYR A 39 8.68 0.54 -7.49
N PRO A 40 7.34 0.41 -7.61
CA PRO A 40 6.74 -0.12 -8.82
C PRO A 40 6.72 0.94 -9.93
N LEU A 41 7.01 0.50 -11.15
CA LEU A 41 6.72 1.21 -12.39
C LEU A 41 5.64 0.39 -13.11
N VAL A 42 4.46 0.98 -13.25
CA VAL A 42 3.29 0.33 -13.85
C VAL A 42 3.20 0.71 -15.32
N TYR A 43 3.11 -0.29 -16.19
CA TYR A 43 2.90 -0.12 -17.62
C TYR A 43 1.47 -0.52 -17.96
N THR A 44 0.76 0.32 -18.69
CA THR A 44 -0.62 0.09 -19.15
C THR A 44 -0.74 0.39 -20.64
N ASP A 45 -1.81 -0.07 -21.26
CA ASP A 45 -2.09 0.22 -22.70
C ASP A 45 -2.41 1.71 -22.93
N SER A 46 -2.84 2.43 -21.90
CA SER A 46 -3.09 3.86 -21.94
C SER A 46 -1.87 4.64 -21.43
N ALA A 47 -1.18 5.37 -22.30
CA ALA A 47 -0.07 6.23 -21.91
C ALA A 47 -0.46 7.27 -20.85
N TYR A 48 -1.69 7.80 -20.93
CA TYR A 48 -2.24 8.73 -19.95
C TYR A 48 -2.39 8.06 -18.57
N ALA A 49 -3.01 6.89 -18.52
CA ALA A 49 -3.19 6.15 -17.27
C ALA A 49 -1.85 5.74 -16.67
N GLN A 50 -0.92 5.26 -17.51
CA GLN A 50 0.45 4.93 -17.09
C GLN A 50 1.16 6.13 -16.44
N GLN A 51 1.09 7.30 -17.08
CA GLN A 51 1.68 8.51 -16.55
C GLN A 51 1.05 8.92 -15.22
N ALA A 52 -0.29 8.90 -15.11
CA ALA A 52 -1.01 9.26 -13.90
C ALA A 52 -0.62 8.35 -12.72
N ILE A 53 -0.62 7.03 -12.92
CA ILE A 53 -0.24 6.04 -11.91
C ILE A 53 1.21 6.26 -11.46
N ASN A 54 2.15 6.35 -12.40
CA ASN A 54 3.57 6.47 -12.07
C ASN A 54 3.91 7.84 -11.45
N THR A 55 3.16 8.89 -11.77
CA THR A 55 3.30 10.21 -11.11
C THR A 55 2.84 10.12 -9.64
N ASP A 56 1.74 9.45 -9.36
CA ASP A 56 1.27 9.26 -7.97
C ASP A 56 2.26 8.40 -7.17
N ILE A 57 2.79 7.31 -7.74
CA ILE A 57 3.84 6.50 -7.11
C ILE A 57 5.11 7.31 -6.86
N ALA A 58 5.52 8.15 -7.82
CA ALA A 58 6.70 9.00 -7.68
C ALA A 58 6.60 9.96 -6.49
N ASN A 59 5.41 10.41 -6.11
CA ASN A 59 5.22 11.26 -4.93
C ASN A 59 5.62 10.53 -3.63
N TYR A 60 5.38 9.22 -3.50
CA TYR A 60 5.84 8.42 -2.35
C TYR A 60 7.36 8.26 -2.35
N VAL A 61 7.97 8.09 -3.53
CA VAL A 61 9.43 8.04 -3.68
C VAL A 61 10.06 9.38 -3.26
N LEU A 62 9.46 10.50 -3.69
CA LEU A 62 9.91 11.84 -3.30
C LEU A 62 9.77 12.09 -1.80
N GLN A 63 8.68 11.62 -1.16
CA GLN A 63 8.50 11.70 0.29
C GLN A 63 9.58 10.90 1.04
N ALA A 64 9.92 9.68 0.58
CA ALA A 64 10.99 8.88 1.17
C ALA A 64 12.36 9.57 1.03
N LYS A 65 12.64 10.17 -0.11
CA LYS A 65 13.85 10.99 -0.33
C LYS A 65 13.89 12.23 0.55
N ASP A 66 12.77 12.92 0.72
CA ASP A 66 12.65 14.07 1.61
C ASP A 66 12.96 13.70 3.07
N MET A 67 12.48 12.54 3.53
CA MET A 67 12.83 12.01 4.85
C MET A 67 14.33 11.86 5.03
N TYR A 68 15.01 11.31 4.04
CA TYR A 68 16.44 11.06 4.09
C TYR A 68 17.29 12.33 3.95
N TYR A 69 17.08 13.10 2.88
CA TYR A 69 17.95 14.23 2.55
C TYR A 69 17.63 15.51 3.33
N ASN A 70 16.36 15.78 3.63
CA ASN A 70 15.94 17.04 4.22
C ASN A 70 15.59 16.91 5.71
N LYS A 71 15.01 15.76 6.13
CA LYS A 71 14.66 15.52 7.54
C LYS A 71 15.72 14.72 8.28
N HIS A 72 16.81 14.38 7.62
CA HIS A 72 17.98 13.70 8.20
C HIS A 72 17.64 12.39 8.93
N VAL A 73 16.64 11.67 8.44
CA VAL A 73 16.35 10.30 8.92
C VAL A 73 17.54 9.42 8.55
N TYR A 74 18.09 8.71 9.53
CA TYR A 74 19.36 7.98 9.39
C TYR A 74 19.34 6.89 8.31
N GLN A 75 18.23 6.16 8.24
CA GLN A 75 18.02 5.13 7.22
C GLN A 75 16.59 5.20 6.68
N VAL A 76 16.46 5.13 5.36
CA VAL A 76 15.16 5.06 4.69
C VAL A 76 15.22 3.97 3.63
N ALA A 77 14.26 3.07 3.65
CA ALA A 77 14.09 2.04 2.62
C ALA A 77 12.64 2.01 2.14
N GLN A 78 12.45 1.65 0.88
CA GLN A 78 11.13 1.46 0.30
C GLN A 78 11.08 0.13 -0.45
N SER A 79 10.00 -0.61 -0.26
CA SER A 79 9.73 -1.86 -0.96
C SER A 79 8.27 -1.92 -1.36
N TYR A 80 7.92 -2.81 -2.28
CA TYR A 80 6.54 -2.98 -2.69
C TYR A 80 6.21 -4.45 -2.97
N LYS A 81 4.91 -4.74 -2.97
CA LYS A 81 4.34 -6.03 -3.37
C LYS A 81 3.09 -5.79 -4.21
N VAL A 82 3.04 -6.36 -5.40
CA VAL A 82 1.78 -6.45 -6.17
C VAL A 82 0.92 -7.51 -5.49
N THR A 83 -0.25 -7.12 -4.99
CA THR A 83 -1.15 -8.01 -4.26
C THR A 83 -2.26 -8.58 -5.15
N TYR A 84 -2.60 -7.85 -6.21
CA TYR A 84 -3.55 -8.28 -7.23
C TYR A 84 -3.33 -7.49 -8.53
N GLU A 85 -3.58 -8.14 -9.65
CA GLU A 85 -3.59 -7.49 -10.95
C GLU A 85 -4.50 -8.26 -11.92
N ASP A 86 -5.29 -7.51 -12.70
CA ASP A 86 -6.04 -8.01 -13.84
C ASP A 86 -5.98 -7.00 -15.01
N SER A 87 -6.88 -7.12 -16.00
CA SER A 87 -6.93 -6.21 -17.15
C SER A 87 -7.36 -4.78 -16.77
N GLN A 88 -8.07 -4.59 -15.68
CA GLN A 88 -8.67 -3.30 -15.29
C GLN A 88 -7.99 -2.65 -14.09
N VAL A 89 -7.47 -3.45 -13.14
CA VAL A 89 -7.02 -2.96 -11.85
C VAL A 89 -5.63 -3.51 -11.51
N VAL A 90 -4.81 -2.68 -10.88
CA VAL A 90 -3.59 -3.10 -10.21
C VAL A 90 -3.64 -2.66 -8.74
N SER A 91 -3.32 -3.58 -7.82
CA SER A 91 -3.26 -3.35 -6.38
C SER A 91 -1.86 -3.63 -5.85
N ILE A 92 -1.28 -2.65 -5.18
CA ILE A 92 0.10 -2.65 -4.70
C ILE A 92 0.12 -2.26 -3.23
N LEU A 93 0.87 -2.99 -2.42
CA LEU A 93 1.30 -2.52 -1.09
C LEU A 93 2.69 -1.89 -1.25
N LEU A 94 2.81 -0.62 -0.90
CA LEU A 94 4.06 0.12 -0.86
C LEU A 94 4.44 0.36 0.60
N THR A 95 5.60 -0.13 1.02
CA THR A 95 6.08 -0.02 2.40
C THR A 95 7.32 0.85 2.45
N THR A 96 7.29 1.90 3.27
CA THR A 96 8.44 2.76 3.56
C THR A 96 8.91 2.48 4.98
N TYR A 97 10.11 1.94 5.12
CA TYR A 97 10.83 1.77 6.38
C TYR A 97 11.68 3.01 6.66
N TYR A 98 11.78 3.39 7.92
CA TYR A 98 12.67 4.46 8.35
C TYR A 98 13.20 4.21 9.77
N TYR A 99 14.45 4.62 10.01
CA TYR A 99 15.12 4.53 11.29
C TYR A 99 15.80 5.85 11.64
N ASN A 100 15.51 6.37 12.82
CA ASN A 100 16.19 7.52 13.40
C ASN A 100 17.35 7.02 14.28
N ALA A 101 18.52 7.61 14.14
CA ALA A 101 19.68 7.25 14.98
C ALA A 101 19.32 7.39 16.46
N GLY A 102 19.62 6.37 17.26
CA GLY A 102 19.31 6.32 18.69
C GLY A 102 17.91 5.80 19.04
N ALA A 103 17.03 5.55 18.06
CA ALA A 103 15.76 4.88 18.33
C ALA A 103 15.97 3.39 18.67
N VAL A 104 15.07 2.82 19.48
CA VAL A 104 15.13 1.40 19.86
C VAL A 104 14.99 0.48 18.64
N HIS A 105 14.15 0.86 17.67
CA HIS A 105 13.94 0.14 16.42
C HIS A 105 13.46 1.09 15.32
N GLY A 106 13.55 0.65 14.07
CA GLY A 106 12.93 1.34 12.95
C GLY A 106 11.41 1.21 12.94
N MET A 107 10.79 2.08 12.17
CA MET A 107 9.35 2.10 11.93
C MET A 107 9.09 1.94 10.44
N TYR A 108 7.88 1.51 10.09
CA TYR A 108 7.47 1.47 8.70
C TYR A 108 6.00 1.83 8.53
N LYS A 109 5.69 2.31 7.34
CA LYS A 109 4.34 2.65 6.91
C LYS A 109 4.02 1.90 5.63
N THR A 110 2.91 1.19 5.63
CA THR A 110 2.42 0.45 4.47
C THR A 110 1.19 1.17 3.89
N LYS A 111 1.26 1.49 2.59
CA LYS A 111 0.16 2.12 1.86
C LYS A 111 -0.35 1.17 0.78
N GLY A 112 -1.64 0.93 0.78
CA GLY A 112 -2.35 0.27 -0.31
C GLY A 112 -2.60 1.26 -1.45
N LEU A 113 -2.18 0.87 -2.64
CA LEU A 113 -2.28 1.66 -3.86
C LEU A 113 -3.10 0.83 -4.86
N VAL A 114 -4.37 1.16 -5.01
CA VAL A 114 -5.26 0.47 -5.96
C VAL A 114 -5.61 1.44 -7.08
N TYR A 115 -5.25 1.09 -8.31
CA TYR A 115 -5.47 1.94 -9.48
C TYR A 115 -6.31 1.24 -10.54
N ASP A 116 -7.19 2.01 -11.15
CA ASP A 116 -7.81 1.68 -12.43
C ASP A 116 -6.78 1.87 -13.55
N LYS A 117 -6.52 0.83 -14.33
CA LYS A 117 -5.49 0.81 -15.38
C LYS A 117 -5.93 1.52 -16.67
N ILE A 118 -7.20 1.81 -16.81
CA ILE A 118 -7.78 2.50 -17.97
C ILE A 118 -7.70 4.01 -17.76
N THR A 119 -8.10 4.46 -16.57
CA THR A 119 -8.16 5.90 -16.23
C THR A 119 -6.91 6.40 -15.51
N GLY A 120 -6.12 5.53 -14.89
CA GLY A 120 -4.99 5.88 -14.05
C GLY A 120 -5.37 6.41 -12.67
N GLN A 121 -6.65 6.43 -12.33
CA GLN A 121 -7.14 6.97 -11.08
C GLN A 121 -7.05 5.97 -9.93
N ARG A 122 -6.91 6.47 -8.70
CA ARG A 122 -7.09 5.67 -7.50
C ARG A 122 -8.52 5.16 -7.41
N VAL A 123 -8.68 3.89 -7.11
CA VAL A 123 -10.00 3.31 -6.82
C VAL A 123 -10.26 3.46 -5.33
N PRO A 124 -11.30 4.20 -4.91
CA PRO A 124 -11.64 4.33 -3.49
C PRO A 124 -12.22 3.04 -2.93
N LEU A 125 -11.99 2.77 -1.63
CA LEU A 125 -12.50 1.58 -0.95
C LEU A 125 -14.01 1.43 -1.05
N TYR A 126 -14.77 2.53 -0.98
CA TYR A 126 -16.24 2.51 -1.01
C TYR A 126 -16.82 1.96 -2.33
N ASN A 127 -16.02 1.91 -3.41
CA ASN A 127 -16.43 1.27 -4.66
C ASN A 127 -16.56 -0.27 -4.50
N TYR A 128 -15.92 -0.83 -3.49
CA TYR A 128 -15.96 -2.26 -3.20
C TYR A 128 -16.78 -2.58 -1.96
N ILE A 129 -16.55 -1.83 -0.87
CA ILE A 129 -17.13 -2.14 0.44
C ILE A 129 -17.66 -0.84 1.07
N LYS A 130 -18.89 -0.92 1.56
CA LYS A 130 -19.50 0.13 2.39
C LYS A 130 -19.34 -0.24 3.87
N ILE A 131 -18.60 0.58 4.61
CA ILE A 131 -18.34 0.41 6.04
C ILE A 131 -18.89 1.63 6.76
N ALA A 132 -19.86 1.45 7.66
CA ALA A 132 -20.46 2.59 8.36
C ALA A 132 -19.52 3.17 9.43
N ASN A 133 -18.82 2.31 10.19
CA ASN A 133 -17.95 2.74 11.29
C ASN A 133 -17.00 1.62 11.76
N ALA A 134 -16.15 1.95 12.73
CA ALA A 134 -15.21 1.03 13.33
C ALA A 134 -15.87 -0.11 14.13
N ASP A 135 -17.03 0.15 14.74
CA ASP A 135 -17.73 -0.85 15.55
C ASP A 135 -18.22 -2.02 14.70
N GLN A 136 -18.63 -1.78 13.45
CA GLN A 136 -18.95 -2.86 12.51
C GLN A 136 -17.75 -3.77 12.24
N LEU A 137 -16.55 -3.20 12.10
CA LEU A 137 -15.32 -3.97 11.92
C LEU A 137 -14.97 -4.75 13.18
N GLN A 138 -15.10 -4.12 14.35
CA GLN A 138 -14.90 -4.75 15.65
C GLN A 138 -15.78 -5.99 15.81
N VAL A 139 -17.08 -5.82 15.62
CA VAL A 139 -18.06 -6.92 15.72
C VAL A 139 -17.77 -7.99 14.67
N GLY A 140 -17.47 -7.60 13.42
CA GLY A 140 -17.16 -8.52 12.34
C GLY A 140 -15.95 -9.41 12.64
N VAL A 141 -14.89 -8.87 13.24
CA VAL A 141 -13.71 -9.65 13.64
C VAL A 141 -14.03 -10.54 14.85
N LEU A 142 -14.68 -10.02 15.89
CA LEU A 142 -15.02 -10.79 17.09
C LEU A 142 -15.99 -11.94 16.82
N SER A 143 -16.90 -11.77 15.87
CA SER A 143 -17.84 -12.82 15.44
C SER A 143 -17.26 -13.82 14.42
N GLY A 144 -16.03 -13.58 13.93
CA GLY A 144 -15.39 -14.44 12.92
C GLY A 144 -15.89 -14.23 11.48
N VAL A 145 -16.78 -13.24 11.24
CA VAL A 145 -17.20 -12.83 9.87
C VAL A 145 -16.03 -12.24 9.10
N LEU A 146 -15.20 -11.44 9.78
CA LEU A 146 -13.96 -10.90 9.26
C LEU A 146 -12.76 -11.63 9.85
N SER A 147 -11.68 -11.66 9.11
CA SER A 147 -10.43 -12.26 9.57
C SER A 147 -9.42 -11.21 9.98
N PHE A 148 -8.63 -11.49 11.03
CA PHE A 148 -7.53 -10.62 11.46
C PHE A 148 -6.20 -11.32 11.17
N TYR A 149 -5.27 -10.60 10.52
CA TYR A 149 -3.99 -11.13 10.09
C TYR A 149 -2.84 -10.20 10.50
N ASN A 150 -1.67 -10.80 10.73
CA ASN A 150 -0.41 -10.10 10.89
C ASN A 150 0.25 -9.78 9.53
N GLU A 151 1.43 -9.17 9.54
CA GLU A 151 2.19 -8.81 8.34
C GLU A 151 2.51 -10.00 7.42
N ALA A 152 2.77 -11.18 7.98
CA ALA A 152 2.97 -12.42 7.23
C ALA A 152 1.66 -13.01 6.67
N HIS A 153 0.55 -12.29 6.85
CA HIS A 153 -0.81 -12.72 6.47
C HIS A 153 -1.23 -14.04 7.15
N LYS A 154 -0.76 -14.26 8.37
CA LYS A 154 -1.19 -15.37 9.23
C LYS A 154 -2.25 -14.86 10.19
N LYS A 155 -3.29 -15.68 10.44
CA LYS A 155 -4.24 -15.41 11.52
C LYS A 155 -3.49 -15.36 12.85
N VAL A 156 -3.80 -14.38 13.66
CA VAL A 156 -3.21 -14.18 14.98
C VAL A 156 -4.32 -14.00 16.01
N ASP A 157 -4.00 -14.35 17.25
CA ASP A 157 -4.90 -14.12 18.37
C ASP A 157 -5.07 -12.62 18.61
N LEU A 158 -6.28 -12.23 19.02
CA LEU A 158 -6.56 -10.86 19.36
C LEU A 158 -5.91 -10.53 20.71
N PRO A 159 -5.09 -9.48 20.81
CA PRO A 159 -4.52 -9.05 22.08
C PRO A 159 -5.61 -8.72 23.11
N ARG A 160 -5.29 -8.83 24.39
CA ARG A 160 -6.21 -8.42 25.47
C ARG A 160 -6.62 -6.97 25.27
N GLY A 161 -7.92 -6.70 25.28
CA GLY A 161 -8.45 -5.35 25.07
C GLY A 161 -8.36 -4.86 23.62
N TRP A 162 -8.16 -5.78 22.66
CA TRP A 162 -8.12 -5.46 21.24
C TRP A 162 -9.34 -4.66 20.79
N ARG A 163 -9.09 -3.60 20.03
CA ARG A 163 -10.15 -2.71 19.57
C ARG A 163 -9.81 -2.08 18.23
N VAL A 164 -10.83 -1.96 17.37
CA VAL A 164 -10.77 -1.14 16.14
C VAL A 164 -11.27 0.26 16.50
N THR A 165 -10.40 1.26 16.37
CA THR A 165 -10.71 2.65 16.73
C THR A 165 -11.18 3.51 15.57
N TYR A 166 -10.92 3.06 14.33
CA TYR A 166 -11.36 3.72 13.11
C TYR A 166 -11.47 2.72 11.96
N ALA A 167 -12.31 3.01 10.98
CA ALA A 167 -12.35 2.26 9.73
C ALA A 167 -11.26 2.80 8.78
N SER A 168 -10.27 1.95 8.46
CA SER A 168 -9.20 2.33 7.55
C SER A 168 -9.72 2.40 6.11
N ASP A 169 -9.40 3.48 5.41
CA ASP A 169 -9.55 3.62 3.95
C ASP A 169 -8.33 3.09 3.18
N ASN A 170 -7.27 2.74 3.92
CA ASN A 170 -6.07 2.12 3.39
C ASN A 170 -6.34 0.62 3.18
N TYR A 171 -6.25 0.15 1.94
CA TYR A 171 -6.64 -1.22 1.60
C TYR A 171 -5.86 -1.78 0.42
N CYS A 172 -5.91 -3.09 0.24
CA CYS A 172 -5.44 -3.77 -0.96
C CYS A 172 -6.39 -4.89 -1.40
N LEU A 173 -6.38 -5.18 -2.70
CA LEU A 173 -7.04 -6.36 -3.26
C LEU A 173 -6.11 -7.56 -3.14
N ARG A 174 -6.68 -8.76 -2.85
CA ARG A 174 -5.92 -10.00 -2.63
C ARG A 174 -6.26 -11.11 -3.63
N GLY A 175 -7.01 -10.78 -4.67
CA GLY A 175 -7.51 -11.77 -5.63
C GLY A 175 -8.69 -12.60 -5.10
N LYS A 176 -9.36 -13.30 -5.99
CA LYS A 176 -10.57 -14.07 -5.71
C LYS A 176 -11.65 -13.27 -4.98
N GLY A 177 -11.70 -11.94 -5.22
CA GLY A 177 -12.63 -11.03 -4.58
C GLY A 177 -12.34 -10.71 -3.11
N ASN A 178 -11.17 -11.09 -2.57
CA ASN A 178 -10.79 -10.74 -1.21
C ASN A 178 -10.19 -9.33 -1.14
N ILE A 179 -10.45 -8.63 -0.04
CA ILE A 179 -9.96 -7.28 0.25
C ILE A 179 -9.43 -7.24 1.68
N ASP A 180 -8.27 -6.64 1.86
CA ASP A 180 -7.71 -6.40 3.18
C ASP A 180 -7.68 -4.88 3.47
N LEU A 181 -8.23 -4.46 4.60
CA LEU A 181 -7.95 -3.16 5.18
C LEU A 181 -6.60 -3.20 5.86
N VAL A 182 -5.78 -2.19 5.61
CA VAL A 182 -4.38 -2.11 6.06
C VAL A 182 -4.25 -1.18 7.25
N TYR A 183 -3.67 -1.69 8.33
CA TYR A 183 -3.38 -0.94 9.56
C TYR A 183 -1.88 -0.95 9.85
N GLN A 184 -1.36 0.18 10.31
CA GLN A 184 0.06 0.32 10.62
C GLN A 184 0.45 -0.45 11.90
N PRO A 185 1.75 -0.70 12.13
CA PRO A 185 2.21 -1.22 13.42
C PRO A 185 1.66 -0.41 14.58
N TYR A 186 1.30 -1.07 15.66
CA TYR A 186 0.66 -0.53 16.89
C TYR A 186 -0.82 -0.11 16.76
N GLN A 187 -1.42 -0.08 15.57
CA GLN A 187 -2.81 0.36 15.44
C GLN A 187 -3.82 -0.70 15.91
N LEU A 188 -3.56 -1.98 15.61
CA LEU A 188 -4.45 -3.07 16.03
C LEU A 188 -3.73 -4.21 16.78
N GLY A 189 -2.44 -4.05 17.09
CA GLY A 189 -1.67 -5.08 17.78
C GLY A 189 -0.27 -4.59 18.15
N PRO A 190 0.52 -5.42 18.85
CA PRO A 190 1.90 -5.09 19.19
C PRO A 190 2.77 -4.94 17.95
N PHE A 191 3.91 -4.27 18.07
CA PHE A 191 4.87 -4.08 16.96
C PHE A 191 5.27 -5.40 16.30
N SER A 192 5.35 -6.49 17.05
CA SER A 192 5.69 -7.83 16.54
C SER A 192 4.69 -8.40 15.53
N TYR A 193 3.46 -7.87 15.45
CA TYR A 193 2.49 -8.26 14.43
C TYR A 193 2.76 -7.54 13.10
N GLY A 194 3.55 -6.46 13.12
CA GLY A 194 3.83 -5.66 11.95
C GLY A 194 2.61 -4.90 11.42
N THR A 195 2.56 -4.70 10.12
CA THR A 195 1.33 -4.27 9.43
C THR A 195 0.26 -5.33 9.65
N THR A 196 -0.91 -4.93 10.12
CA THR A 196 -2.03 -5.84 10.37
C THR A 196 -3.16 -5.61 9.38
N TYR A 197 -3.98 -6.64 9.19
CA TYR A 197 -5.03 -6.61 8.18
C TYR A 197 -6.36 -7.10 8.76
N ILE A 198 -7.44 -6.40 8.40
CA ILE A 198 -8.81 -6.92 8.54
C ILE A 198 -9.25 -7.38 7.15
N GLY A 199 -9.40 -8.69 6.98
CA GLY A 199 -9.68 -9.33 5.71
C GLY A 199 -11.16 -9.59 5.49
N PHE A 200 -11.62 -9.21 4.31
CA PHE A 200 -12.96 -9.44 3.79
C PHE A 200 -12.90 -10.48 2.68
N ASN A 201 -13.71 -11.51 2.78
CA ASN A 201 -14.02 -12.41 1.68
C ASN A 201 -15.26 -11.90 0.91
N PRO A 202 -15.61 -12.48 -0.26
CA PRO A 202 -16.77 -12.02 -1.04
C PRO A 202 -18.08 -12.01 -0.26
N SER A 203 -18.33 -13.01 0.57
CA SER A 203 -19.56 -13.08 1.38
C SER A 203 -19.62 -11.97 2.43
N ALA A 204 -18.50 -11.63 3.06
CA ALA A 204 -18.40 -10.52 4.00
C ALA A 204 -18.62 -9.18 3.29
N ILE A 205 -18.06 -9.01 2.10
CA ILE A 205 -18.27 -7.81 1.28
C ILE A 205 -19.76 -7.63 0.94
N GLU A 206 -20.40 -8.67 0.46
CA GLU A 206 -21.82 -8.65 0.15
C GLU A 206 -22.67 -8.32 1.39
N TYR A 207 -22.37 -8.94 2.53
CA TYR A 207 -23.05 -8.67 3.79
C TYR A 207 -22.93 -7.22 4.21
N PHE A 208 -21.73 -6.64 4.21
CA PHE A 208 -21.49 -5.24 4.59
C PHE A 208 -22.17 -4.27 3.61
N ASN A 209 -22.09 -4.53 2.31
CA ASN A 209 -22.73 -3.69 1.31
C ASN A 209 -24.25 -3.68 1.45
N ARG A 210 -24.87 -4.84 1.74
CA ARG A 210 -26.32 -4.92 1.97
C ARG A 210 -26.74 -4.19 3.25
N MET A 211 -25.95 -4.27 4.31
CA MET A 211 -26.27 -3.58 5.58
C MET A 211 -26.12 -2.07 5.52
N ASN A 212 -25.26 -1.56 4.64
CA ASN A 212 -24.91 -0.15 4.56
C ASN A 212 -25.39 0.52 3.25
N SER A 213 -26.37 -0.09 2.57
CA SER A 213 -26.96 0.41 1.32
C SER A 213 -27.85 1.61 1.54
#